data_992a7b7c55d1cc2760e51ee411a4e83b
#
_entry.id   992a7b7c55d1cc2760e51ee411a4e83b
#
_cell.length_a   1.000
_cell.length_b   1.000
_cell.length_c   1.000
_cell.angle_alpha   90.00
_cell.angle_beta   90.00
_cell.angle_gamma   90.00
#
_symmetry.space_group_name_H-M   'P 1'
#
loop_
_entity.id
_entity.type
_entity.pdbx_description
1 polymer ?
#
loop_
_entity_poly.entity_id
_entity_poly.type
_entity_poly.pdbx_seq_one_letter_code
_entity_poly.pdbx_strand_id
1 'polypeptide(L)'
;APIYKVLHDIVKVPGNKGIGLGFVATGYTYNTKYFKEKGWAAPSSWNELADPKYKKLLAISPITGTYGLHVLVMLARVNGGSETKIDPGFKAMEKVTPNILSFPPSPAKMSEALQSGDVAISIWGSGRSVALANTGFPVDFVYPKEGAVSLMIGVCPVAKPDASDLAQKFIQFNFRPEIQAVWAKEQGAGPANKNTKLEPDVAKLVPYGPEQVSKLVAVDWDVINKERENWTKRWQREVEK
;
A
#
# COMPACT_ATOMS: atom_id res chain seq x y z
N ALA A 1 -19.69 15.93 -12.64
CA ALA A 1 -20.62 15.89 -11.51
C ALA A 1 -20.11 16.80 -10.40
N PRO A 2 -21.00 17.48 -9.63
CA PRO A 2 -20.57 18.36 -8.53
C PRO A 2 -19.65 17.70 -7.52
N ILE A 3 -19.87 16.41 -7.24
CA ILE A 3 -19.05 15.60 -6.30
C ILE A 3 -17.57 15.55 -6.71
N TYR A 4 -17.25 15.61 -8.01
CA TYR A 4 -15.89 15.53 -8.50
C TYR A 4 -14.97 16.65 -7.99
N LYS A 5 -15.56 17.81 -7.66
CA LYS A 5 -14.82 19.00 -7.16
C LYS A 5 -14.30 18.81 -5.73
N VAL A 6 -14.99 18.01 -4.93
CA VAL A 6 -14.63 17.77 -3.52
C VAL A 6 -13.75 16.53 -3.31
N LEU A 7 -13.39 15.83 -4.38
CA LEU A 7 -12.51 14.67 -4.29
C LEU A 7 -11.04 15.08 -4.33
N HIS A 8 -10.20 14.30 -3.65
CA HIS A 8 -8.75 14.39 -3.78
C HIS A 8 -8.32 14.06 -5.21
N ASP A 9 -7.26 14.72 -5.70
CA ASP A 9 -6.79 14.49 -7.08
C ASP A 9 -6.24 13.09 -7.28
N ILE A 10 -5.67 12.50 -6.24
CA ILE A 10 -5.13 11.13 -6.21
C ILE A 10 -6.16 10.05 -6.58
N VAL A 11 -7.46 10.33 -6.47
CA VAL A 11 -8.55 9.38 -6.81
C VAL A 11 -9.19 9.63 -8.18
N LYS A 12 -8.74 10.64 -8.91
CA LYS A 12 -9.25 11.02 -10.22
C LYS A 12 -8.51 10.27 -11.32
N VAL A 13 -9.22 9.37 -12.01
CA VAL A 13 -8.63 8.58 -13.10
C VAL A 13 -8.73 9.35 -14.42
N PRO A 14 -7.64 9.50 -15.19
CA PRO A 14 -7.70 10.08 -16.52
C PRO A 14 -8.71 9.37 -17.43
N GLY A 15 -9.38 10.13 -18.30
CA GLY A 15 -10.35 9.58 -19.24
C GLY A 15 -11.72 9.20 -18.64
N ASN A 16 -11.95 9.46 -17.35
CA ASN A 16 -13.24 9.24 -16.66
C ASN A 16 -13.83 7.83 -16.76
N LYS A 17 -13.00 6.81 -17.00
CA LYS A 17 -13.42 5.41 -17.09
C LYS A 17 -13.62 4.73 -15.74
N GLY A 18 -13.17 5.37 -14.68
CA GLY A 18 -13.27 4.91 -13.30
C GLY A 18 -12.97 6.04 -12.33
N ILE A 19 -13.09 5.77 -11.06
CA ILE A 19 -12.79 6.70 -9.99
C ILE A 19 -12.37 5.95 -8.72
N GLY A 20 -11.48 6.52 -7.91
CA GLY A 20 -11.12 5.95 -6.63
C GLY A 20 -12.16 6.22 -5.56
N LEU A 21 -12.66 5.17 -4.91
CA LEU A 21 -13.54 5.26 -3.74
C LEU A 21 -12.80 5.67 -2.48
N GLY A 22 -11.51 5.40 -2.43
CA GLY A 22 -10.62 5.71 -1.33
C GLY A 22 -9.20 5.30 -1.70
N PHE A 23 -8.28 5.42 -0.77
CA PHE A 23 -6.89 5.04 -0.97
C PHE A 23 -6.27 4.52 0.32
N VAL A 24 -5.28 3.67 0.18
CA VAL A 24 -4.43 3.19 1.27
C VAL A 24 -2.98 3.53 0.98
N ALA A 25 -2.13 3.45 1.98
CA ALA A 25 -0.70 3.62 1.83
C ALA A 25 0.00 2.25 1.85
N THR A 26 1.02 2.07 1.01
CA THR A 26 1.97 0.97 1.11
C THR A 26 3.19 1.43 1.90
N GLY A 27 3.50 0.73 2.97
CA GLY A 27 4.61 1.03 3.86
C GLY A 27 4.95 -0.16 4.74
N TYR A 28 5.59 0.10 5.87
CA TYR A 28 5.95 -0.95 6.81
C TYR A 28 4.77 -1.37 7.69
N THR A 29 4.63 -2.68 7.86
CA THR A 29 3.88 -3.30 8.96
C THR A 29 4.85 -4.10 9.80
N TYR A 30 4.89 -3.86 11.11
CA TYR A 30 5.82 -4.54 12.00
C TYR A 30 5.16 -4.97 13.30
N ASN A 31 5.67 -6.05 13.90
CA ASN A 31 5.21 -6.55 15.19
C ASN A 31 5.79 -5.68 16.30
N THR A 32 4.96 -4.86 16.93
CA THR A 32 5.37 -3.89 17.95
C THR A 32 5.92 -4.56 19.20
N LYS A 33 5.38 -5.72 19.59
CA LYS A 33 5.85 -6.51 20.72
C LYS A 33 7.26 -7.04 20.45
N TYR A 34 7.48 -7.67 19.29
CA TYR A 34 8.78 -8.20 18.91
C TYR A 34 9.86 -7.11 18.86
N PHE A 35 9.55 -5.95 18.24
CA PHE A 35 10.48 -4.81 18.18
C PHE A 35 10.82 -4.29 19.56
N LYS A 36 9.84 -4.17 20.46
CA LYS A 36 10.04 -3.77 21.85
C LYS A 36 10.95 -4.75 22.60
N GLU A 37 10.73 -6.04 22.46
CA GLU A 37 11.55 -7.09 23.10
C GLU A 37 13.01 -7.07 22.62
N LYS A 38 13.25 -6.69 21.33
CA LYS A 38 14.57 -6.52 20.74
C LYS A 38 15.21 -5.15 21.02
N GLY A 39 14.48 -4.22 21.61
CA GLY A 39 14.94 -2.83 21.78
C GLY A 39 15.09 -2.08 20.45
N TRP A 40 14.34 -2.46 19.42
CA TRP A 40 14.41 -1.84 18.10
C TRP A 40 13.41 -0.68 17.98
N ALA A 41 13.87 0.42 17.37
CA ALA A 41 12.96 1.49 16.93
C ALA A 41 12.12 1.01 15.72
N ALA A 42 10.95 1.63 15.55
CA ALA A 42 10.15 1.43 14.34
C ALA A 42 10.95 1.77 13.08
N PRO A 43 10.76 1.04 11.97
CA PRO A 43 11.47 1.32 10.72
C PRO A 43 11.06 2.70 10.18
N SER A 44 11.96 3.41 9.51
CA SER A 44 11.73 4.80 9.08
C SER A 44 12.05 5.08 7.62
N SER A 45 12.78 4.18 6.94
CA SER A 45 13.27 4.39 5.57
C SER A 45 13.17 3.12 4.75
N TRP A 46 12.84 3.22 3.45
CA TRP A 46 12.84 2.08 2.54
C TRP A 46 14.18 1.33 2.49
N ASN A 47 15.30 2.03 2.69
CA ASN A 47 16.63 1.41 2.71
C ASN A 47 16.87 0.53 3.94
N GLU A 48 16.09 0.66 5.01
CA GLU A 48 16.19 -0.22 6.18
C GLU A 48 15.74 -1.66 5.90
N LEU A 49 15.06 -1.93 4.78
CA LEU A 49 14.80 -3.31 4.35
C LEU A 49 16.07 -4.14 4.21
N ALA A 50 17.21 -3.50 3.93
CA ALA A 50 18.52 -4.12 3.83
C ALA A 50 19.26 -4.25 5.17
N ASP A 51 18.70 -3.78 6.30
CA ASP A 51 19.36 -3.88 7.60
C ASP A 51 19.51 -5.35 8.00
N PRO A 52 20.76 -5.82 8.29
CA PRO A 52 21.02 -7.22 8.67
C PRO A 52 20.25 -7.70 9.91
N LYS A 53 19.78 -6.79 10.76
CA LYS A 53 18.96 -7.16 11.93
C LYS A 53 17.65 -7.86 11.54
N TYR A 54 17.17 -7.66 10.32
CA TYR A 54 15.95 -8.29 9.80
C TYR A 54 16.18 -9.63 9.10
N LYS A 55 17.39 -10.20 9.20
CA LYS A 55 17.72 -11.47 8.55
C LYS A 55 16.68 -12.56 8.85
N LYS A 56 16.01 -13.04 7.79
CA LYS A 56 14.93 -14.05 7.86
C LYS A 56 13.74 -13.65 8.74
N LEU A 57 13.46 -12.35 8.88
CA LEU A 57 12.31 -11.82 9.63
C LEU A 57 11.37 -10.99 8.76
N LEU A 58 11.69 -10.82 7.47
CA LEU A 58 10.94 -9.99 6.53
C LEU A 58 10.04 -10.84 5.64
N ALA A 59 8.80 -10.43 5.46
CA ALA A 59 7.92 -10.92 4.40
C ALA A 59 7.57 -9.80 3.42
N ILE A 60 7.62 -10.11 2.13
CA ILE A 60 7.22 -9.19 1.05
C ILE A 60 6.28 -9.94 0.11
N SER A 61 5.23 -9.29 -0.38
CA SER A 61 4.38 -9.90 -1.41
C SER A 61 5.19 -10.20 -2.67
N PRO A 62 4.85 -11.26 -3.43
CA PRO A 62 5.47 -11.52 -4.72
C PRO A 62 5.34 -10.28 -5.65
N ILE A 63 6.24 -10.14 -6.60
CA ILE A 63 6.19 -9.02 -7.58
C ILE A 63 4.93 -9.02 -8.44
N THR A 64 4.27 -10.16 -8.59
CA THR A 64 2.96 -10.26 -9.24
C THR A 64 1.87 -9.49 -8.50
N GLY A 65 2.07 -9.25 -7.19
CA GLY A 65 1.22 -8.41 -6.35
C GLY A 65 1.67 -6.95 -6.32
N THR A 66 0.73 -6.05 -6.07
CA THR A 66 0.97 -4.60 -6.04
C THR A 66 2.04 -4.20 -5.03
N TYR A 67 2.06 -4.79 -3.84
CA TYR A 67 3.02 -4.42 -2.79
C TYR A 67 4.46 -4.82 -3.15
N GLY A 68 4.66 -5.95 -3.81
CA GLY A 68 5.99 -6.35 -4.32
C GLY A 68 6.51 -5.38 -5.38
N LEU A 69 5.64 -4.93 -6.30
CA LEU A 69 5.98 -3.87 -7.27
C LEU A 69 6.36 -2.56 -6.58
N HIS A 70 5.61 -2.15 -5.55
CA HIS A 70 5.90 -0.94 -4.80
C HIS A 70 7.27 -1.01 -4.11
N VAL A 71 7.65 -2.17 -3.54
CA VAL A 71 8.99 -2.37 -2.96
C VAL A 71 10.07 -2.14 -4.01
N LEU A 72 9.97 -2.78 -5.17
CA LEU A 72 10.97 -2.64 -6.23
C LEU A 72 11.11 -1.19 -6.71
N VAL A 73 9.98 -0.53 -6.99
CA VAL A 73 9.97 0.86 -7.46
C VAL A 73 10.53 1.81 -6.41
N MET A 74 10.13 1.66 -5.15
CA MET A 74 10.64 2.55 -4.10
C MET A 74 12.12 2.33 -3.83
N LEU A 75 12.58 1.09 -3.83
CA LEU A 75 14.03 0.81 -3.75
C LEU A 75 14.80 1.40 -4.94
N ALA A 76 14.22 1.40 -6.15
CA ALA A 76 14.83 2.08 -7.28
C ALA A 76 14.93 3.58 -7.02
N ARG A 77 13.82 4.23 -6.66
CA ARG A 77 13.77 5.69 -6.44
C ARG A 77 14.73 6.17 -5.36
N VAL A 78 14.75 5.50 -4.21
CA VAL A 78 15.63 5.90 -3.08
C VAL A 78 17.11 5.60 -3.32
N ASN A 79 17.43 4.84 -4.38
CA ASN A 79 18.79 4.55 -4.80
C ASN A 79 19.15 5.19 -6.16
N GLY A 80 18.48 6.30 -6.54
CA GLY A 80 18.81 7.10 -7.71
C GLY A 80 18.30 6.56 -9.04
N GLY A 81 17.28 5.70 -8.99
CA GLY A 81 16.52 5.19 -10.13
C GLY A 81 15.09 5.73 -10.19
N SER A 82 14.28 5.06 -10.99
CA SER A 82 12.85 5.35 -11.21
C SER A 82 12.18 4.13 -11.86
N GLU A 83 10.89 4.23 -12.20
CA GLU A 83 10.22 3.20 -13.00
C GLU A 83 10.85 3.02 -14.38
N THR A 84 11.36 4.08 -14.99
CA THR A 84 12.08 3.99 -16.27
C THR A 84 13.55 3.60 -16.13
N LYS A 85 14.09 3.61 -14.89
CA LYS A 85 15.45 3.22 -14.55
C LYS A 85 15.44 2.31 -13.34
N ILE A 86 14.94 1.08 -13.52
CA ILE A 86 14.63 0.15 -12.41
C ILE A 86 15.85 -0.58 -11.83
N ASP A 87 17.00 -0.62 -12.54
CA ASP A 87 18.19 -1.37 -12.12
C ASP A 87 18.68 -1.07 -10.70
N PRO A 88 18.69 0.19 -10.20
CA PRO A 88 19.05 0.46 -8.81
C PRO A 88 18.15 -0.26 -7.80
N GLY A 89 16.88 -0.49 -8.14
CA GLY A 89 15.95 -1.25 -7.32
C GLY A 89 16.34 -2.73 -7.21
N PHE A 90 16.64 -3.37 -8.32
CA PHE A 90 17.13 -4.76 -8.31
C PHE A 90 18.46 -4.90 -7.58
N LYS A 91 19.39 -3.96 -7.78
CA LYS A 91 20.65 -3.94 -7.05
C LYS A 91 20.44 -3.77 -5.52
N ALA A 92 19.47 -2.97 -5.11
CA ALA A 92 19.11 -2.84 -3.70
C ALA A 92 18.48 -4.15 -3.18
N MET A 93 17.65 -4.83 -3.98
CA MET A 93 17.06 -6.12 -3.63
C MET A 93 18.09 -7.20 -3.33
N GLU A 94 19.28 -7.19 -3.95
CA GLU A 94 20.37 -8.12 -3.60
C GLU A 94 20.73 -8.08 -2.11
N LYS A 95 20.67 -6.87 -1.51
CA LYS A 95 20.92 -6.66 -0.07
C LYS A 95 19.71 -6.98 0.80
N VAL A 96 18.51 -6.85 0.26
CA VAL A 96 17.24 -7.12 0.97
C VAL A 96 16.94 -8.63 1.01
N THR A 97 17.25 -9.35 -0.06
CA THR A 97 16.92 -10.78 -0.23
C THR A 97 17.35 -11.67 0.94
N PRO A 98 18.54 -11.51 1.57
CA PRO A 98 18.91 -12.28 2.75
C PRO A 98 17.99 -12.11 3.95
N ASN A 99 17.27 -11.00 4.02
CA ASN A 99 16.34 -10.69 5.11
C ASN A 99 14.95 -11.32 4.88
N ILE A 100 14.62 -11.66 3.64
CA ILE A 100 13.31 -12.22 3.30
C ILE A 100 13.25 -13.68 3.74
N LEU A 101 12.20 -13.99 4.50
CA LEU A 101 11.84 -15.35 4.86
C LEU A 101 10.87 -15.94 3.84
N SER A 102 9.88 -15.18 3.41
CA SER A 102 8.81 -15.67 2.54
C SER A 102 8.20 -14.58 1.67
N PHE A 103 7.52 -15.03 0.61
CA PHE A 103 6.72 -14.21 -0.30
C PHE A 103 5.24 -14.63 -0.24
N PRO A 104 4.48 -14.19 0.80
CA PRO A 104 3.09 -14.58 0.96
C PRO A 104 2.23 -14.12 -0.23
N PRO A 105 1.50 -15.04 -0.91
CA PRO A 105 0.79 -14.73 -2.16
C PRO A 105 -0.56 -14.03 -1.93
N SER A 106 -1.03 -13.96 -0.69
CA SER A 106 -2.31 -13.36 -0.35
C SER A 106 -2.27 -12.60 0.98
N PRO A 107 -3.21 -11.67 1.20
CA PRO A 107 -3.32 -10.99 2.50
C PRO A 107 -3.50 -11.93 3.68
N ALA A 108 -4.25 -13.02 3.52
CA ALA A 108 -4.44 -14.02 4.57
C ALA A 108 -3.11 -14.69 4.94
N LYS A 109 -2.31 -15.09 3.95
CA LYS A 109 -0.99 -15.68 4.19
C LYS A 109 0.01 -14.70 4.79
N MET A 110 -0.09 -13.41 4.46
CA MET A 110 0.72 -12.37 5.12
C MET A 110 0.33 -12.21 6.60
N SER A 111 -0.98 -12.19 6.91
CA SER A 111 -1.45 -12.16 8.31
C SER A 111 -0.98 -13.37 9.09
N GLU A 112 -1.09 -14.57 8.49
CA GLU A 112 -0.64 -15.83 9.09
C GLU A 112 0.88 -15.78 9.41
N ALA A 113 1.71 -15.34 8.47
CA ALA A 113 3.15 -15.24 8.67
C ALA A 113 3.54 -14.25 9.78
N LEU A 114 2.81 -13.14 9.94
CA LEU A 114 3.00 -12.20 11.03
C LEU A 114 2.52 -12.78 12.37
N GLN A 115 1.35 -13.44 12.38
CA GLN A 115 0.73 -13.98 13.60
C GLN A 115 1.44 -15.23 14.13
N SER A 116 2.04 -16.06 13.26
CA SER A 116 2.88 -17.19 13.67
C SER A 116 4.17 -16.75 14.37
N GLY A 117 4.60 -15.50 14.14
CA GLY A 117 5.88 -14.99 14.61
C GLY A 117 7.08 -15.38 13.74
N ASP A 118 6.85 -16.04 12.60
CA ASP A 118 7.91 -16.38 11.64
C ASP A 118 8.55 -15.12 11.06
N VAL A 119 7.75 -14.07 10.85
CA VAL A 119 8.23 -12.76 10.44
C VAL A 119 7.84 -11.68 11.44
N ALA A 120 8.69 -10.68 11.59
CA ALA A 120 8.47 -9.56 12.49
C ALA A 120 8.17 -8.25 11.75
N ILE A 121 8.40 -8.22 10.43
CA ILE A 121 8.27 -7.02 9.59
C ILE A 121 7.82 -7.40 8.18
N SER A 122 7.03 -6.55 7.58
CA SER A 122 6.59 -6.71 6.19
C SER A 122 6.38 -5.36 5.50
N ILE A 123 6.32 -5.36 4.17
CA ILE A 123 5.77 -4.24 3.39
C ILE A 123 4.36 -4.59 2.98
N TRP A 124 3.41 -3.78 3.45
CA TRP A 124 1.99 -4.07 3.29
C TRP A 124 1.16 -2.79 3.17
N GLY A 125 -0.16 -2.93 3.03
CA GLY A 125 -1.07 -1.80 2.95
C GLY A 125 -1.55 -1.35 4.34
N SER A 126 -1.67 -0.05 4.57
CA SER A 126 -2.15 0.53 5.84
C SER A 126 -3.48 -0.07 6.29
N GLY A 127 -4.47 -0.21 5.39
CA GLY A 127 -5.76 -0.82 5.73
C GLY A 127 -5.66 -2.29 6.15
N ARG A 128 -4.69 -3.05 5.61
CA ARG A 128 -4.44 -4.43 6.02
C ARG A 128 -3.82 -4.51 7.40
N SER A 129 -2.90 -3.59 7.70
CA SER A 129 -2.28 -3.47 9.02
C SER A 129 -3.32 -3.13 10.09
N VAL A 130 -4.23 -2.19 9.79
CA VAL A 130 -5.36 -1.85 10.66
C VAL A 130 -6.27 -3.06 10.89
N ALA A 131 -6.64 -3.78 9.83
CA ALA A 131 -7.48 -4.96 9.96
C ALA A 131 -6.82 -6.04 10.85
N LEU A 132 -5.50 -6.22 10.72
CA LEU A 132 -4.75 -7.15 11.58
C LEU A 132 -4.67 -6.66 13.03
N ALA A 133 -4.42 -5.36 13.24
CA ALA A 133 -4.40 -4.77 14.58
C ALA A 133 -5.76 -4.89 15.29
N ASN A 134 -6.87 -4.76 14.57
CA ASN A 134 -8.23 -4.92 15.09
C ASN A 134 -8.54 -6.35 15.58
N THR A 135 -7.74 -7.35 15.20
CA THR A 135 -7.82 -8.70 15.80
C THR A 135 -7.16 -8.79 17.18
N GLY A 136 -6.56 -7.70 17.68
CA GLY A 136 -5.78 -7.68 18.91
C GLY A 136 -4.31 -8.07 18.73
N PHE A 137 -3.87 -8.35 17.49
CA PHE A 137 -2.47 -8.68 17.22
C PHE A 137 -1.60 -7.40 17.25
N PRO A 138 -0.42 -7.43 17.92
CA PRO A 138 0.39 -6.23 18.17
C PRO A 138 1.19 -5.81 16.93
N VAL A 139 0.53 -5.20 15.97
CA VAL A 139 1.16 -4.59 14.79
C VAL A 139 0.89 -3.09 14.71
N ASP A 140 1.78 -2.38 14.06
CA ASP A 140 1.60 -0.99 13.69
C ASP A 140 2.05 -0.75 12.25
N PHE A 141 1.59 0.37 11.67
CA PHE A 141 1.92 0.78 10.32
C PHE A 141 2.79 2.04 10.34
N VAL A 142 3.86 2.03 9.53
CA VAL A 142 4.76 3.18 9.41
C VAL A 142 4.82 3.68 7.98
N TYR A 143 4.71 4.99 7.84
CA TYR A 143 4.99 5.72 6.61
C TYR A 143 6.51 5.99 6.54
N PRO A 144 7.24 5.39 5.59
CA PRO A 144 8.67 5.71 5.43
C PRO A 144 8.88 7.19 5.14
N LYS A 145 9.99 7.75 5.58
CA LYS A 145 10.30 9.18 5.43
C LYS A 145 10.39 9.64 3.96
N GLU A 146 10.72 8.74 3.05
CA GLU A 146 10.73 9.01 1.61
C GLU A 146 9.32 8.95 0.98
N GLY A 147 8.30 8.71 1.80
CA GLY A 147 6.91 8.58 1.42
C GLY A 147 6.43 7.14 1.32
N ALA A 148 5.18 6.92 1.68
CA ALA A 148 4.46 5.67 1.46
C ALA A 148 3.78 5.70 0.09
N VAL A 149 3.74 4.57 -0.61
CA VAL A 149 3.13 4.55 -1.95
C VAL A 149 1.61 4.52 -1.83
N SER A 150 0.95 5.43 -2.55
CA SER A 150 -0.50 5.44 -2.63
C SER A 150 -1.02 4.28 -3.45
N LEU A 151 -2.04 3.61 -2.93
CA LEU A 151 -2.81 2.59 -3.65
C LEU A 151 -4.27 2.99 -3.65
N MET A 152 -4.78 3.36 -4.81
CA MET A 152 -6.17 3.74 -5.00
C MET A 152 -7.07 2.50 -5.04
N ILE A 153 -8.19 2.56 -4.32
CA ILE A 153 -9.27 1.57 -4.41
C ILE A 153 -10.24 2.06 -5.48
N GLY A 154 -10.06 1.56 -6.70
CA GLY A 154 -10.83 2.00 -7.87
C GLY A 154 -12.17 1.30 -8.02
N VAL A 155 -13.16 2.03 -8.55
CA VAL A 155 -14.42 1.48 -9.05
C VAL A 155 -14.64 1.92 -10.48
N CYS A 156 -15.01 0.96 -11.32
CA CYS A 156 -15.32 1.19 -12.73
C CYS A 156 -16.68 0.60 -13.06
N PRO A 157 -17.59 1.36 -13.69
CA PRO A 157 -18.83 0.78 -14.20
C PRO A 157 -18.49 -0.20 -15.32
N VAL A 158 -19.15 -1.35 -15.32
CA VAL A 158 -19.01 -2.31 -16.42
C VAL A 158 -19.81 -1.79 -17.62
N ALA A 159 -19.17 -1.73 -18.78
CA ALA A 159 -19.85 -1.37 -20.01
C ALA A 159 -20.80 -2.50 -20.43
N LYS A 160 -22.09 -2.25 -20.32
CA LYS A 160 -23.17 -3.14 -20.75
C LYS A 160 -24.20 -2.36 -21.56
N PRO A 161 -24.93 -3.00 -22.51
CA PRO A 161 -25.99 -2.34 -23.28
C PRO A 161 -27.11 -1.75 -22.40
N ASP A 162 -27.37 -2.37 -21.25
CA ASP A 162 -28.40 -2.00 -20.26
C ASP A 162 -27.82 -1.26 -19.05
N ALA A 163 -26.64 -0.64 -19.19
CA ALA A 163 -25.99 0.10 -18.11
C ALA A 163 -26.92 1.19 -17.58
N SER A 164 -27.62 0.86 -16.51
CA SER A 164 -28.55 1.78 -15.85
C SER A 164 -27.79 2.87 -15.11
N ASP A 165 -28.44 3.99 -14.85
CA ASP A 165 -27.92 5.05 -13.99
C ASP A 165 -27.77 4.58 -12.52
N LEU A 166 -28.23 3.38 -12.17
CA LEU A 166 -28.10 2.78 -10.85
C LEU A 166 -26.63 2.59 -10.45
N ALA A 167 -25.77 2.12 -11.38
CA ALA A 167 -24.33 2.00 -11.12
C ALA A 167 -23.71 3.38 -10.79
N GLN A 168 -24.12 4.40 -11.51
CA GLN A 168 -23.69 5.78 -11.25
C GLN A 168 -24.18 6.32 -9.90
N LYS A 169 -25.44 6.04 -9.56
CA LYS A 169 -26.03 6.42 -8.27
C LYS A 169 -25.33 5.69 -7.12
N PHE A 170 -25.03 4.41 -7.30
CA PHE A 170 -24.26 3.63 -6.30
C PHE A 170 -22.86 4.20 -6.08
N ILE A 171 -22.14 4.53 -7.16
CA ILE A 171 -20.82 5.17 -7.06
C ILE A 171 -20.93 6.51 -6.33
N GLN A 172 -21.90 7.37 -6.71
CA GLN A 172 -22.11 8.67 -6.06
C GLN A 172 -22.48 8.55 -4.57
N PHE A 173 -23.27 7.54 -4.21
CA PHE A 173 -23.62 7.24 -2.82
C PHE A 173 -22.38 6.99 -1.97
N ASN A 174 -21.40 6.23 -2.50
CA ASN A 174 -20.16 5.91 -1.79
C ASN A 174 -19.25 7.13 -1.55
N PHE A 175 -19.48 8.25 -2.21
CA PHE A 175 -18.72 9.49 -1.96
C PHE A 175 -19.34 10.42 -0.91
N ARG A 176 -20.46 10.06 -0.34
CA ARG A 176 -21.03 10.85 0.78
C ARG A 176 -20.07 10.82 1.96
N PRO A 177 -19.83 11.94 2.65
CA PRO A 177 -18.87 11.99 3.76
C PRO A 177 -19.13 10.96 4.85
N GLU A 178 -20.39 10.71 5.20
CA GLU A 178 -20.78 9.71 6.19
C GLU A 178 -20.45 8.27 5.76
N ILE A 179 -20.60 7.96 4.47
CA ILE A 179 -20.25 6.64 3.91
C ILE A 179 -18.73 6.49 3.84
N GLN A 180 -18.02 7.54 3.47
CA GLN A 180 -16.56 7.56 3.45
C GLN A 180 -15.97 7.38 4.86
N ALA A 181 -16.62 7.90 5.89
CA ALA A 181 -16.21 7.68 7.28
C ALA A 181 -16.35 6.20 7.70
N VAL A 182 -17.43 5.52 7.24
CA VAL A 182 -17.60 4.08 7.42
C VAL A 182 -16.48 3.29 6.71
N TRP A 183 -16.16 3.64 5.46
CA TRP A 183 -15.04 3.02 4.72
C TRP A 183 -13.70 3.18 5.44
N ALA A 184 -13.45 4.36 6.01
CA ALA A 184 -12.24 4.60 6.78
C ALA A 184 -12.15 3.70 8.00
N LYS A 185 -13.25 3.60 8.76
CA LYS A 185 -13.31 2.82 10.00
C LYS A 185 -13.22 1.31 9.74
N GLU A 186 -14.02 0.81 8.78
CA GLU A 186 -14.19 -0.65 8.59
C GLU A 186 -13.15 -1.24 7.64
N GLN A 187 -12.65 -0.46 6.68
CA GLN A 187 -11.74 -0.92 5.64
C GLN A 187 -10.33 -0.32 5.73
N GLY A 188 -10.09 0.60 6.67
CA GLY A 188 -8.81 1.29 6.79
C GLY A 188 -8.43 2.11 5.54
N ALA A 189 -9.44 2.63 4.82
CA ALA A 189 -9.22 3.41 3.60
C ALA A 189 -9.30 4.90 3.87
N GLY A 190 -8.32 5.67 3.41
CA GLY A 190 -8.37 7.12 3.41
C GLY A 190 -9.53 7.63 2.54
N PRO A 191 -10.33 8.59 3.01
CA PRO A 191 -11.51 9.07 2.31
C PRO A 191 -11.15 9.81 1.03
N ALA A 192 -11.84 9.47 -0.06
CA ALA A 192 -11.72 10.19 -1.34
C ALA A 192 -12.30 11.60 -1.28
N ASN A 193 -13.32 11.81 -0.47
CA ASN A 193 -14.00 13.10 -0.31
C ASN A 193 -13.32 13.96 0.76
N LYS A 194 -12.81 15.12 0.37
CA LYS A 194 -12.12 16.09 1.24
C LYS A 194 -12.96 16.61 2.40
N ASN A 195 -14.30 16.55 2.26
CA ASN A 195 -15.23 17.04 3.28
C ASN A 195 -15.54 15.96 4.35
N THR A 196 -15.00 14.75 4.21
CA THR A 196 -15.17 13.69 5.21
C THR A 196 -14.48 14.08 6.50
N LYS A 197 -15.22 14.01 7.61
CA LYS A 197 -14.66 14.15 8.95
C LYS A 197 -14.55 12.78 9.59
N LEU A 198 -13.39 12.48 10.13
CA LEU A 198 -13.12 11.24 10.83
C LEU A 198 -12.94 11.50 12.33
N GLU A 199 -13.38 10.53 13.13
CA GLU A 199 -13.04 10.51 14.55
C GLU A 199 -11.52 10.43 14.74
N PRO A 200 -10.95 11.06 15.78
CA PRO A 200 -9.50 11.16 15.96
C PRO A 200 -8.78 9.80 15.94
N ASP A 201 -9.39 8.75 16.47
CA ASP A 201 -8.81 7.42 16.51
C ASP A 201 -8.78 6.77 15.12
N VAL A 202 -9.83 6.95 14.33
CA VAL A 202 -9.87 6.48 12.92
C VAL A 202 -8.91 7.27 12.06
N ALA A 203 -8.84 8.60 12.24
CA ALA A 203 -7.97 9.49 11.48
C ALA A 203 -6.48 9.13 11.59
N LYS A 204 -6.06 8.55 12.70
CA LYS A 204 -4.67 8.07 12.92
C LYS A 204 -4.33 6.81 12.14
N LEU A 205 -5.33 6.00 11.81
CA LEU A 205 -5.16 4.68 11.23
C LEU A 205 -5.14 4.67 9.69
N VAL A 206 -5.58 5.76 9.06
CA VAL A 206 -5.75 5.84 7.61
C VAL A 206 -5.01 7.06 7.04
N PRO A 207 -4.64 7.06 5.75
CA PRO A 207 -4.15 8.29 5.12
C PRO A 207 -5.24 9.36 5.16
N TYR A 208 -5.09 10.38 6.00
CA TYR A 208 -6.12 11.40 6.24
C TYR A 208 -5.53 12.79 6.42
N GLY A 209 -6.27 13.79 5.92
CA GLY A 209 -5.87 15.18 5.95
C GLY A 209 -4.89 15.56 4.83
N PRO A 210 -4.90 16.86 4.44
CA PRO A 210 -4.13 17.32 3.28
C PRO A 210 -2.61 17.12 3.45
N GLU A 211 -2.09 17.29 4.65
CA GLU A 211 -0.66 17.13 4.91
C GLU A 211 -0.20 15.69 4.70
N GLN A 212 -0.90 14.70 5.26
CA GLN A 212 -0.52 13.30 5.13
C GLN A 212 -0.75 12.79 3.71
N VAL A 213 -1.87 13.17 3.09
CA VAL A 213 -2.18 12.78 1.71
C VAL A 213 -1.16 13.35 0.72
N SER A 214 -0.66 14.57 0.94
CA SER A 214 0.36 15.17 0.07
C SER A 214 1.73 14.48 0.15
N LYS A 215 2.00 13.74 1.22
CA LYS A 215 3.24 12.95 1.39
C LYS A 215 3.17 11.56 0.76
N LEU A 216 2.00 11.16 0.25
CA LEU A 216 1.88 9.90 -0.46
C LEU A 216 2.55 9.97 -1.83
N VAL A 217 3.25 8.92 -2.17
CA VAL A 217 3.98 8.79 -3.43
C VAL A 217 3.10 8.09 -4.46
N ALA A 218 2.87 8.73 -5.59
CA ALA A 218 2.28 8.09 -6.77
C ALA A 218 3.37 7.39 -7.58
N VAL A 219 3.06 6.24 -8.17
CA VAL A 219 3.92 5.50 -9.09
C VAL A 219 3.38 5.57 -10.51
N ASP A 220 4.27 5.46 -11.49
CA ASP A 220 3.90 5.46 -12.91
C ASP A 220 3.40 4.08 -13.34
N TRP A 221 2.08 3.90 -13.28
CA TRP A 221 1.43 2.64 -13.66
C TRP A 221 1.53 2.34 -15.16
N ASP A 222 1.72 3.33 -16.03
CA ASP A 222 1.86 3.09 -17.47
C ASP A 222 3.20 2.41 -17.74
N VAL A 223 4.27 2.91 -17.15
CA VAL A 223 5.59 2.26 -17.21
C VAL A 223 5.57 0.89 -16.51
N ILE A 224 5.02 0.81 -15.31
CA ILE A 224 4.94 -0.45 -14.55
C ILE A 224 4.21 -1.52 -15.36
N ASN A 225 3.06 -1.21 -15.94
CA ASN A 225 2.28 -2.18 -16.71
C ASN A 225 2.99 -2.63 -17.99
N LYS A 226 3.72 -1.72 -18.65
CA LYS A 226 4.52 -2.04 -19.84
C LYS A 226 5.68 -2.98 -19.50
N GLU A 227 6.35 -2.75 -18.38
CA GLU A 227 7.54 -3.51 -17.99
C GLU A 227 7.25 -4.69 -17.06
N ARG A 228 6.00 -4.88 -16.63
CA ARG A 228 5.58 -5.87 -15.62
C ARG A 228 6.10 -7.27 -15.91
N GLU A 229 5.98 -7.73 -17.14
CA GLU A 229 6.43 -9.09 -17.54
C GLU A 229 7.95 -9.23 -17.42
N ASN A 230 8.70 -8.23 -17.91
CA ASN A 230 10.15 -8.21 -17.85
C ASN A 230 10.65 -8.20 -16.39
N TRP A 231 10.04 -7.35 -15.56
CA TRP A 231 10.39 -7.27 -14.14
C TRP A 231 10.03 -8.55 -13.39
N THR A 232 8.90 -9.18 -13.70
CA THR A 232 8.50 -10.44 -13.08
C THR A 232 9.49 -11.56 -13.40
N LYS A 233 9.88 -11.75 -14.66
CA LYS A 233 10.89 -12.73 -15.07
C LYS A 233 12.25 -12.50 -14.37
N ARG A 234 12.65 -11.24 -14.30
CA ARG A 234 13.90 -10.87 -13.64
C ARG A 234 13.84 -11.10 -12.13
N TRP A 235 12.75 -10.72 -11.47
CA TRP A 235 12.55 -10.92 -10.05
C TRP A 235 12.56 -12.41 -9.67
N GLN A 236 11.87 -13.27 -10.41
CA GLN A 236 11.89 -14.71 -10.19
C GLN A 236 13.30 -15.30 -10.28
N ARG A 237 14.10 -14.80 -11.20
CA ARG A 237 15.49 -15.25 -11.38
C ARG A 237 16.44 -14.71 -10.31
N GLU A 238 16.27 -13.49 -9.84
CA GLU A 238 17.25 -12.78 -9.02
C GLU A 238 16.85 -12.68 -7.53
N VAL A 239 15.55 -12.70 -7.22
CA VAL A 239 15.01 -12.47 -5.87
C VAL A 239 14.30 -13.68 -5.27
N GLU A 240 13.39 -14.32 -6.01
CA GLU A 240 12.64 -15.51 -5.57
C GLU A 240 13.34 -16.82 -5.95
N LYS A 241 14.60 -16.99 -5.56
CA LYS A 241 15.38 -18.21 -5.83
C LYS A 241 15.02 -19.33 -4.86
#